data_069b5616c625101aa0aba904b5a82870
#
_entry.id   069b5616c625101aa0aba904b5a82870
#
_cell.length_a   1.000
_cell.length_b   1.000
_cell.length_c   1.000
_cell.angle_alpha   90.00
_cell.angle_beta   90.00
_cell.angle_gamma   90.00
#
_symmetry.space_group_name_H-M   'P 1'
#
loop_
_entity.id
_entity.type
_entity.pdbx_description
1 polymer ?
#
loop_
_entity_poly.entity_id
_entity_poly.type
_entity_poly.pdbx_seq_one_letter_code
_entity_poly.pdbx_strand_id
1 'polypeptide(L)'
;MRASHVSFRAIGFYVVTLSLMVLLFGLSIRLGTYTLSFEEIWAAFQPDDKNYFTLMEYRLPRAVLAILLGGALAISGVLVQSVVRNPLASPDILGINNAAGLVAVSVLMFLPNLASVSYTHLRAH
;
A
#
# COMPACT_ATOMS: atom_id res chain seq x y z
N MET A 1 -23.70 22.55 -21.19
CA MET A 1 -22.71 21.49 -20.80
C MET A 1 -21.35 21.94 -21.34
N ARG A 2 -20.46 22.46 -20.46
CA ARG A 2 -19.07 22.76 -20.86
C ARG A 2 -18.31 21.44 -20.83
N ALA A 3 -17.97 20.88 -21.98
CA ALA A 3 -16.99 19.83 -22.09
C ALA A 3 -15.68 20.37 -21.50
N SER A 4 -15.25 19.85 -20.37
CA SER A 4 -13.97 20.19 -19.76
C SER A 4 -12.89 19.65 -20.69
N HIS A 5 -12.28 20.53 -21.50
CA HIS A 5 -11.05 20.18 -22.19
C HIS A 5 -9.98 19.88 -21.15
N VAL A 6 -9.77 18.60 -20.89
CA VAL A 6 -8.63 18.16 -20.07
C VAL A 6 -7.38 18.71 -20.73
N SER A 7 -6.68 19.62 -20.09
CA SER A 7 -5.53 20.27 -20.69
C SER A 7 -4.44 19.24 -20.94
N PHE A 8 -3.73 19.35 -22.03
CA PHE A 8 -2.62 18.45 -22.39
C PHE A 8 -1.58 18.32 -21.24
N ARG A 9 -1.44 19.39 -20.46
CA ARG A 9 -0.60 19.43 -19.26
C ARG A 9 -1.10 18.52 -18.14
N ALA A 10 -2.43 18.44 -17.95
CA ALA A 10 -3.03 17.55 -16.93
C ALA A 10 -2.85 16.08 -17.35
N ILE A 11 -3.05 15.75 -18.63
CA ILE A 11 -2.80 14.38 -19.12
C ILE A 11 -1.34 13.99 -18.89
N GLY A 12 -0.39 14.87 -19.23
CA GLY A 12 1.03 14.62 -18.99
C GLY A 12 1.35 14.36 -17.51
N PHE A 13 0.76 15.14 -16.62
CA PHE A 13 0.93 14.94 -15.17
C PHE A 13 0.43 13.56 -14.72
N TYR A 14 -0.77 13.15 -15.14
CA TYR A 14 -1.32 11.83 -14.79
C TYR A 14 -0.49 10.68 -15.34
N VAL A 15 -0.01 10.80 -16.58
CA VAL A 15 0.85 9.78 -17.20
C VAL A 15 2.16 9.64 -16.44
N VAL A 16 2.81 10.75 -16.09
CA VAL A 16 4.06 10.73 -15.32
C VAL A 16 3.83 10.11 -13.95
N THR A 17 2.77 10.50 -13.24
CA THR A 17 2.46 9.98 -11.90
C THR A 17 2.17 8.48 -11.95
N LEU A 18 1.38 8.02 -12.92
CA LEU A 18 1.08 6.61 -13.10
C LEU A 18 2.35 5.80 -13.45
N SER A 19 3.18 6.32 -14.34
CA SER A 19 4.45 5.67 -14.72
C SER A 19 5.38 5.55 -13.52
N LEU A 20 5.47 6.60 -12.69
CA LEU A 20 6.27 6.59 -11.47
C LEU A 20 5.72 5.56 -10.46
N MET A 21 4.41 5.48 -10.31
CA MET A 21 3.77 4.50 -9.43
C MET A 21 4.09 3.06 -9.87
N VAL A 22 3.96 2.76 -11.17
CA VAL A 22 4.29 1.43 -11.72
C VAL A 22 5.78 1.10 -11.52
N LEU A 23 6.66 2.07 -11.75
CA LEU A 23 8.09 1.91 -11.55
C LEU A 23 8.42 1.62 -10.08
N LEU A 24 7.87 2.39 -9.15
CA LEU A 24 8.07 2.19 -7.71
C LEU A 24 7.50 0.86 -7.24
N PHE A 25 6.36 0.43 -7.77
CA PHE A 25 5.80 -0.89 -7.49
C PHE A 25 6.75 -2.01 -7.94
N GLY A 26 7.25 -1.95 -9.17
CA GLY A 26 8.23 -2.90 -9.69
C GLY A 26 9.52 -2.93 -8.87
N LEU A 27 10.04 -1.76 -8.49
CA LEU A 27 11.20 -1.64 -7.61
C LEU A 27 10.93 -2.23 -6.22
N SER A 28 9.74 -2.03 -5.66
CA SER A 28 9.35 -2.59 -4.35
C SER A 28 9.33 -4.12 -4.36
N ILE A 29 8.93 -4.72 -5.47
CA ILE A 29 8.96 -6.18 -5.64
C ILE A 29 10.40 -6.68 -5.81
N ARG A 30 11.22 -5.97 -6.59
CA ARG A 30 12.60 -6.38 -6.90
C ARG A 30 13.55 -6.17 -5.73
N LEU A 31 13.45 -5.03 -5.05
CA LEU A 31 14.33 -4.62 -3.95
C LEU A 31 13.79 -5.13 -2.61
N GLY A 32 14.67 -5.65 -1.78
CA GLY A 32 14.34 -6.13 -0.44
C GLY A 32 15.63 -6.49 0.28
N THR A 33 15.57 -7.42 1.26
CA THR A 33 16.76 -7.93 1.97
C THR A 33 17.79 -8.50 0.98
N TYR A 34 17.33 -9.02 -0.14
CA TYR A 34 18.13 -9.39 -1.31
C TYR A 34 17.37 -8.99 -2.59
N THR A 35 18.12 -8.71 -3.65
CA THR A 35 17.55 -8.34 -4.95
C THR A 35 17.16 -9.59 -5.73
N LEU A 36 15.95 -9.58 -6.31
CA LEU A 36 15.52 -10.62 -7.24
C LEU A 36 15.79 -10.17 -8.68
N SER A 37 16.30 -11.07 -9.51
CA SER A 37 16.35 -10.86 -10.94
C SER A 37 14.95 -10.97 -11.56
N PHE A 38 14.78 -10.49 -12.79
CA PHE A 38 13.48 -10.62 -13.47
C PHE A 38 13.09 -12.09 -13.70
N GLU A 39 14.07 -12.96 -13.96
CA GLU A 39 13.85 -14.40 -14.12
C GLU A 39 13.40 -15.05 -12.80
N GLU A 40 14.02 -14.66 -11.69
CA GLU A 40 13.65 -15.16 -10.37
C GLU A 40 12.27 -14.67 -9.94
N ILE A 41 11.88 -13.42 -10.27
CA ILE A 41 10.53 -12.93 -10.03
C ILE A 41 9.51 -13.76 -10.81
N TRP A 42 9.81 -14.09 -12.08
CA TRP A 42 8.92 -14.88 -12.90
C TRP A 42 8.80 -16.33 -12.40
N ALA A 43 9.92 -16.93 -12.02
CA ALA A 43 9.94 -18.28 -11.42
C ALA A 43 9.19 -18.32 -10.08
N ALA A 44 9.30 -17.27 -9.28
CA ALA A 44 8.64 -17.17 -7.97
C ALA A 44 7.10 -17.10 -8.03
N PHE A 45 6.48 -17.04 -9.22
CA PHE A 45 5.04 -17.27 -9.36
C PHE A 45 4.65 -18.75 -9.27
N GLN A 46 5.64 -19.66 -9.35
CA GLN A 46 5.40 -21.09 -9.22
C GLN A 46 5.57 -21.51 -7.75
N PRO A 47 4.63 -22.31 -7.19
CA PRO A 47 4.65 -22.68 -5.77
C PRO A 47 5.90 -23.45 -5.32
N ASP A 48 6.58 -24.12 -6.25
CA ASP A 48 7.78 -24.93 -5.97
C ASP A 48 9.09 -24.12 -5.97
N ASP A 49 9.03 -22.81 -6.32
CA ASP A 49 10.22 -21.96 -6.32
C ASP A 49 10.58 -21.51 -4.91
N LYS A 50 11.90 -21.49 -4.63
CA LYS A 50 12.47 -21.04 -3.34
C LYS A 50 12.08 -19.63 -2.95
N ASN A 51 11.78 -18.76 -3.92
CA ASN A 51 11.43 -17.35 -3.71
C ASN A 51 9.92 -17.13 -3.64
N TYR A 52 9.09 -18.17 -3.91
CA TYR A 52 7.63 -18.09 -3.89
C TYR A 52 7.12 -17.45 -2.61
N PHE A 53 7.54 -17.95 -1.46
CA PHE A 53 7.11 -17.44 -0.15
C PHE A 53 7.48 -15.96 0.03
N THR A 54 8.71 -15.58 -0.32
CA THR A 54 9.17 -14.19 -0.21
C THR A 54 8.39 -13.25 -1.10
N LEU A 55 8.07 -13.68 -2.32
CA LEU A 55 7.33 -12.86 -3.29
C LEU A 55 5.85 -12.78 -2.91
N MET A 56 5.20 -13.92 -2.72
CA MET A 56 3.74 -14.02 -2.59
C MET A 56 3.24 -13.66 -1.19
N GLU A 57 4.00 -14.04 -0.14
CA GLU A 57 3.56 -13.84 1.25
C GLU A 57 4.07 -12.52 1.85
N TYR A 58 5.15 -11.95 1.32
CA TYR A 58 5.74 -10.74 1.89
C TYR A 58 5.73 -9.55 0.93
N ARG A 59 6.38 -9.66 -0.23
CA ARG A 59 6.63 -8.49 -1.08
C ARG A 59 5.37 -8.00 -1.79
N LEU A 60 4.64 -8.91 -2.41
CA LEU A 60 3.47 -8.57 -3.20
C LEU A 60 2.31 -8.06 -2.32
N PRO A 61 1.93 -8.71 -1.20
CA PRO A 61 0.90 -8.17 -0.32
C PRO A 61 1.26 -6.80 0.25
N ARG A 62 2.52 -6.60 0.63
CA ARG A 62 3.00 -5.31 1.15
C ARG A 62 2.93 -4.21 0.11
N ALA A 63 3.33 -4.50 -1.13
CA ALA A 63 3.28 -3.53 -2.22
C ALA A 63 1.83 -3.17 -2.60
N VAL A 64 0.93 -4.16 -2.63
CA VAL A 64 -0.50 -3.94 -2.87
C VAL A 64 -1.13 -3.12 -1.75
N LEU A 65 -0.86 -3.46 -0.49
CA LEU A 65 -1.35 -2.70 0.66
C LEU A 65 -0.86 -1.24 0.64
N ALA A 66 0.37 -0.99 0.23
CA ALA A 66 0.89 0.38 0.11
C ALA A 66 0.10 1.21 -0.90
N ILE A 67 -0.29 0.64 -2.04
CA ILE A 67 -1.12 1.30 -3.05
C ILE A 67 -2.53 1.55 -2.49
N LEU A 68 -3.14 0.55 -1.87
CA LEU A 68 -4.50 0.65 -1.33
C LEU A 68 -4.58 1.70 -0.21
N LEU A 69 -3.62 1.67 0.72
CA LEU A 69 -3.55 2.64 1.82
C LEU A 69 -3.26 4.05 1.31
N GLY A 70 -2.33 4.20 0.36
CA GLY A 70 -2.04 5.49 -0.26
C GLY A 70 -3.27 6.07 -0.98
N GLY A 71 -4.00 5.24 -1.73
CA GLY A 71 -5.26 5.62 -2.37
C GLY A 71 -6.34 6.03 -1.36
N ALA A 72 -6.51 5.24 -0.30
CA ALA A 72 -7.48 5.55 0.75
C ALA A 72 -7.15 6.89 1.46
N LEU A 73 -5.87 7.12 1.77
CA LEU A 73 -5.43 8.40 2.37
C LEU A 73 -5.63 9.57 1.42
N ALA A 74 -5.38 9.41 0.13
CA ALA A 74 -5.62 10.46 -0.86
C ALA A 74 -7.11 10.83 -0.93
N ILE A 75 -8.00 9.84 -0.99
CA ILE A 75 -9.46 10.06 -0.98
C ILE A 75 -9.89 10.74 0.32
N SER A 76 -9.42 10.26 1.46
CA SER A 76 -9.69 10.86 2.77
C SER A 76 -9.25 12.32 2.82
N GLY A 77 -8.06 12.64 2.29
CA GLY A 77 -7.56 14.00 2.19
C GLY A 77 -8.50 14.91 1.39
N VAL A 78 -8.94 14.49 0.23
CA VAL A 78 -9.86 15.24 -0.63
C VAL A 78 -11.20 15.46 0.09
N LEU A 79 -11.75 14.44 0.75
CA LEU A 79 -13.00 14.56 1.50
C LEU A 79 -12.89 15.58 2.65
N VAL A 80 -11.81 15.49 3.44
CA VAL A 80 -11.56 16.43 4.54
C VAL A 80 -11.46 17.87 4.04
N GLN A 81 -10.67 18.10 2.98
CA GLN A 81 -10.53 19.43 2.37
C GLN A 81 -11.87 19.98 1.85
N SER A 82 -12.70 19.11 1.28
CA SER A 82 -14.02 19.48 0.77
C SER A 82 -15.00 19.86 1.88
N VAL A 83 -15.01 19.11 2.99
CA VAL A 83 -15.90 19.34 4.13
C VAL A 83 -15.48 20.60 4.90
N VAL A 84 -14.19 20.71 5.20
CA VAL A 84 -13.65 21.86 5.95
C VAL A 84 -13.55 23.11 5.06
N ARG A 85 -13.66 22.97 3.75
CA ARG A 85 -13.47 24.04 2.74
C ARG A 85 -12.13 24.76 2.90
N ASN A 86 -11.11 24.00 3.31
CA ASN A 86 -9.77 24.50 3.51
C ASN A 86 -8.76 23.55 2.84
N PRO A 87 -7.99 24.01 1.84
CA PRO A 87 -7.01 23.18 1.14
C PRO A 87 -5.82 22.76 2.03
N LEU A 88 -5.64 23.37 3.20
CA LEU A 88 -4.60 23.00 4.16
C LEU A 88 -5.07 21.95 5.17
N ALA A 89 -6.35 21.58 5.15
CA ALA A 89 -6.88 20.54 6.03
C ALA A 89 -6.34 19.16 5.63
N SER A 90 -5.93 18.38 6.63
CA SER A 90 -5.50 16.99 6.46
C SER A 90 -6.22 16.08 7.46
N PRO A 91 -6.33 14.76 7.16
CA PRO A 91 -6.90 13.81 8.11
C PRO A 91 -6.16 13.77 9.46
N ASP A 92 -4.86 14.06 9.46
CA ASP A 92 -4.02 14.08 10.67
C ASP A 92 -4.47 15.14 11.66
N ILE A 93 -4.83 16.34 11.17
CA ILE A 93 -5.31 17.45 12.01
C ILE A 93 -6.61 17.10 12.73
N LEU A 94 -7.44 16.26 12.13
CA LEU A 94 -8.68 15.76 12.73
C LEU A 94 -8.47 14.59 13.70
N GLY A 95 -7.24 14.15 13.91
CA GLY A 95 -6.91 13.05 14.81
C GLY A 95 -7.31 11.66 14.31
N ILE A 96 -7.65 11.50 13.03
CA ILE A 96 -8.09 10.23 12.44
C ILE A 96 -6.99 9.17 12.58
N ASN A 97 -5.73 9.53 12.34
CA ASN A 97 -4.61 8.61 12.48
C ASN A 97 -4.40 8.17 13.93
N ASN A 98 -4.59 9.07 14.89
CA ASN A 98 -4.50 8.74 16.31
C ASN A 98 -5.61 7.78 16.75
N ALA A 99 -6.85 8.01 16.26
CA ALA A 99 -7.96 7.11 16.50
C ALA A 99 -7.74 5.72 15.88
N ALA A 100 -7.24 5.67 14.64
CA ALA A 100 -6.90 4.41 13.98
C ALA A 100 -5.79 3.66 14.74
N GLY A 101 -4.76 4.36 15.22
CA GLY A 101 -3.70 3.79 16.06
C GLY A 101 -4.24 3.23 17.37
N LEU A 102 -5.14 3.96 18.05
CA LEU A 102 -5.78 3.50 19.27
C LEU A 102 -6.58 2.21 19.04
N VAL A 103 -7.37 2.16 17.96
CA VAL A 103 -8.14 0.96 17.59
C VAL A 103 -7.20 -0.21 17.32
N ALA A 104 -6.13 0.00 16.53
CA ALA A 104 -5.15 -1.05 16.22
C ALA A 104 -4.50 -1.62 17.48
N VAL A 105 -4.05 -0.77 18.39
CA VAL A 105 -3.47 -1.19 19.67
C VAL A 105 -4.52 -1.92 20.53
N SER A 106 -5.75 -1.42 20.58
CA SER A 106 -6.84 -2.07 21.31
C SER A 106 -7.13 -3.47 20.76
N VAL A 107 -7.19 -3.64 19.46
CA VAL A 107 -7.39 -4.96 18.82
C VAL A 107 -6.26 -5.91 19.19
N LEU A 108 -5.00 -5.46 19.14
CA LEU A 108 -3.85 -6.29 19.51
C LEU A 108 -3.86 -6.68 21.01
N MET A 109 -4.34 -5.79 21.89
CA MET A 109 -4.40 -6.05 23.34
C MET A 109 -5.55 -6.96 23.74
N PHE A 110 -6.74 -6.73 23.17
CA PHE A 110 -7.96 -7.43 23.59
C PHE A 110 -8.28 -8.67 22.74
N LEU A 111 -7.68 -8.79 21.56
CA LEU A 111 -7.87 -9.92 20.64
C LEU A 111 -6.51 -10.55 20.25
N PRO A 112 -5.70 -11.00 21.22
CA PRO A 112 -4.36 -11.54 20.97
C PRO A 112 -4.38 -12.78 20.06
N ASN A 113 -5.50 -13.50 20.02
CA ASN A 113 -5.67 -14.68 19.16
C ASN A 113 -5.70 -14.35 17.65
N LEU A 114 -6.04 -13.12 17.27
CA LEU A 114 -5.96 -12.68 15.86
C LEU A 114 -4.51 -12.40 15.44
N ALA A 115 -3.65 -12.03 16.37
CA ALA A 115 -2.23 -11.77 16.12
C ALA A 115 -1.37 -13.05 16.25
N SER A 116 -1.84 -14.06 16.98
CA SER A 116 -1.06 -15.27 17.29
C SER A 116 -1.04 -16.30 16.14
N VAL A 117 -1.89 -16.17 15.14
CA VAL A 117 -1.95 -17.10 13.99
C VAL A 117 -0.65 -17.13 13.19
N SER A 118 0.18 -16.07 13.27
CA SER A 118 1.43 -15.99 12.50
C SER A 118 2.64 -16.65 13.19
N TYR A 119 2.61 -16.90 14.48
CA TYR A 119 3.79 -17.38 15.23
C TYR A 119 3.81 -18.88 15.50
N THR A 120 2.69 -19.57 15.38
CA THR A 120 2.61 -21.01 15.68
C THR A 120 3.15 -21.91 14.58
N HIS A 121 3.20 -21.45 13.33
CA HIS A 121 3.75 -22.25 12.22
C HIS A 121 5.28 -22.31 12.16
N LEU A 122 5.99 -21.42 12.85
CA LEU A 122 7.47 -21.38 12.84
C LEU A 122 8.12 -22.25 13.92
N ARG A 123 7.34 -22.90 14.79
CA ARG A 123 7.88 -23.71 15.90
C ARG A 123 7.74 -25.22 15.73
N ALA A 124 7.31 -25.69 14.58
CA ALA A 124 7.04 -27.12 14.31
C ALA A 124 8.04 -27.78 13.35
N HIS A 125 9.28 -27.29 13.28
CA HIS A 125 10.39 -28.04 12.66
C HIS A 125 11.67 -27.84 13.44
#